data_e2550abaf814f3e6f8740720f6959a8c
#
_entry.id   e2550abaf814f3e6f8740720f6959a8c
#
_cell.length_a   1.000
_cell.length_b   1.000
_cell.length_c   1.000
_cell.angle_alpha   90.00
_cell.angle_beta   90.00
_cell.angle_gamma   90.00
#
_symmetry.space_group_name_H-M   'P 1'
#
loop_
_entity.id
_entity.type
_entity.pdbx_description
1 polymer ?
#
loop_
_entity_poly.entity_id
_entity_poly.type
_entity_poly.pdbx_seq_one_letter_code
_entity_poly.pdbx_strand_id
1 'polypeptide(L)'
;MVRQPSVFLMDEPLSNLDAALRISMRAEIKQLHHAMQTTFVYVTHDQAEALTLADRIVVMNDGVIQQIGTPDEIYERPRNTFVASFL
;
A
#
# COMPACT_ATOMS: atom_id res chain seq x y z
N MET A 1 22.43 11.43 19.44
CA MET A 1 21.01 11.64 19.10
C MET A 1 20.53 10.54 18.15
N VAL A 2 19.50 9.83 18.53
CA VAL A 2 18.95 8.78 17.67
C VAL A 2 18.03 9.44 16.66
N ARG A 3 18.35 9.31 15.38
CA ARG A 3 17.47 9.78 14.33
C ARG A 3 16.36 8.76 14.10
N GLN A 4 15.14 9.22 14.09
CA GLN A 4 14.07 8.38 13.61
C GLN A 4 14.20 8.20 12.10
N PRO A 5 13.99 6.99 11.56
CA PRO A 5 14.00 6.82 10.12
C PRO A 5 12.89 7.65 9.48
N SER A 6 13.18 8.26 8.34
CA SER A 6 12.18 9.02 7.58
C SER A 6 11.28 8.15 6.74
N VAL A 7 11.65 6.89 6.53
CA VAL A 7 10.90 5.95 5.69
C VAL A 7 10.96 4.57 6.33
N PHE A 8 9.80 3.92 6.44
CA PHE A 8 9.68 2.50 6.78
C PHE A 8 9.28 1.71 5.54
N LEU A 9 10.00 0.64 5.25
CA LEU A 9 9.67 -0.26 4.16
C LEU A 9 9.09 -1.56 4.72
N MET A 10 7.87 -1.89 4.28
CA MET A 10 7.22 -3.15 4.61
C MET A 10 6.96 -3.92 3.33
N ASP A 11 7.65 -5.05 3.15
CA ASP A 11 7.55 -5.85 1.94
C ASP A 11 6.67 -7.07 2.20
N GLU A 12 5.43 -7.01 1.72
CA GLU A 12 4.41 -8.04 1.83
C GLU A 12 4.25 -8.59 3.25
N PRO A 13 4.08 -7.71 4.27
CA PRO A 13 4.12 -8.15 5.66
C PRO A 13 2.96 -9.06 6.07
N LEU A 14 1.87 -9.05 5.31
CA LEU A 14 0.65 -9.79 5.64
C LEU A 14 0.41 -10.99 4.74
N SER A 15 1.34 -11.32 3.85
CA SER A 15 1.12 -12.33 2.81
C SER A 15 0.89 -13.75 3.34
N ASN A 16 1.41 -14.07 4.54
CA ASN A 16 1.30 -15.40 5.13
C ASN A 16 0.24 -15.51 6.22
N LEU A 17 -0.60 -14.49 6.39
CA LEU A 17 -1.62 -14.47 7.42
C LEU A 17 -2.98 -14.89 6.87
N ASP A 18 -3.84 -15.45 7.73
CA ASP A 18 -5.21 -15.75 7.33
C ASP A 18 -6.02 -14.45 7.16
N ALA A 19 -7.23 -14.56 6.58
CA ALA A 19 -8.03 -13.39 6.22
C ALA A 19 -8.41 -12.54 7.44
N ALA A 20 -8.82 -13.17 8.54
CA ALA A 20 -9.26 -12.44 9.72
C ALA A 20 -8.10 -11.69 10.38
N LEU A 21 -6.96 -12.37 10.53
CA LEU A 21 -5.77 -11.78 11.13
C LEU A 21 -5.21 -10.67 10.24
N ARG A 22 -5.29 -10.85 8.92
CA ARG A 22 -4.85 -9.85 7.96
C ARG A 22 -5.65 -8.55 8.11
N ILE A 23 -6.97 -8.65 8.27
CA ILE A 23 -7.84 -7.48 8.48
C ILE A 23 -7.46 -6.75 9.76
N SER A 24 -7.26 -7.48 10.86
CA SER A 24 -6.83 -6.89 12.14
C SER A 24 -5.49 -6.18 12.02
N MET A 25 -4.54 -6.80 11.34
CA MET A 25 -3.19 -6.22 11.17
C MET A 25 -3.20 -5.00 10.28
N ARG A 26 -4.07 -4.94 9.28
CA ARG A 26 -4.23 -3.72 8.46
C ARG A 26 -4.61 -2.53 9.34
N ALA A 27 -5.56 -2.71 10.25
CA ALA A 27 -5.97 -1.64 11.15
C ALA A 27 -4.82 -1.19 12.05
N GLU A 28 -4.04 -2.13 12.58
CA GLU A 28 -2.90 -1.81 13.43
C GLU A 28 -1.81 -1.06 12.67
N ILE A 29 -1.50 -1.48 11.45
CA ILE A 29 -0.52 -0.80 10.60
C ILE A 29 -0.95 0.63 10.31
N LYS A 30 -2.23 0.82 10.01
CA LYS A 30 -2.78 2.15 9.71
C LYS A 30 -2.67 3.07 10.94
N GLN A 31 -2.99 2.55 12.12
CA GLN A 31 -2.84 3.31 13.37
C GLN A 31 -1.39 3.65 13.66
N LEU A 32 -0.49 2.71 13.44
CA LEU A 32 0.94 2.92 13.65
C LEU A 32 1.47 4.01 12.72
N HIS A 33 1.10 3.95 11.44
CA HIS A 33 1.48 4.97 10.46
C HIS A 33 0.98 6.35 10.90
N HIS A 34 -0.29 6.43 11.30
CA HIS A 34 -0.89 7.68 11.75
C HIS A 34 -0.19 8.24 12.98
N ALA A 35 0.13 7.38 13.94
CA ALA A 35 0.78 7.79 15.18
C ALA A 35 2.21 8.27 14.97
N MET A 36 2.95 7.62 14.08
CA MET A 36 4.36 7.94 13.83
C MET A 36 4.55 9.12 12.89
N GLN A 37 3.56 9.44 12.07
CA GLN A 37 3.61 10.55 11.10
C GLN A 37 4.87 10.52 10.23
N THR A 38 5.27 9.34 9.80
CA THR A 38 6.42 9.16 8.92
C THR A 38 6.00 8.47 7.64
N THR A 39 6.87 8.45 6.64
CA THR A 39 6.56 7.81 5.37
C THR A 39 6.70 6.30 5.49
N PHE A 40 5.65 5.58 5.13
CA PHE A 40 5.66 4.12 5.04
C PHE A 40 5.56 3.73 3.56
N VAL A 41 6.46 2.85 3.13
CA VAL A 41 6.39 2.21 1.82
C VAL A 41 5.94 0.78 2.03
N TYR A 42 4.77 0.44 1.50
CA TYR A 42 4.13 -0.85 1.72
C TYR A 42 4.03 -1.56 0.37
N VAL A 43 4.75 -2.67 0.24
CA VAL A 43 4.75 -3.46 -0.99
C VAL A 43 3.80 -4.64 -0.83
N THR A 44 2.84 -4.77 -1.73
CA THR A 44 1.86 -5.85 -1.68
C THR A 44 1.34 -6.21 -3.07
N HIS A 45 0.91 -7.46 -3.23
CA HIS A 45 0.16 -7.92 -4.38
C HIS A 45 -1.36 -7.91 -4.14
N ASP A 46 -1.79 -7.55 -2.93
CA ASP A 46 -3.20 -7.52 -2.55
C ASP A 46 -3.79 -6.13 -2.79
N GLN A 47 -4.73 -6.03 -3.75
CA GLN A 47 -5.36 -4.76 -4.09
C GLN A 47 -6.09 -4.14 -2.90
N ALA A 48 -6.76 -4.96 -2.08
CA ALA A 48 -7.52 -4.46 -0.95
C ALA A 48 -6.60 -3.81 0.08
N GLU A 49 -5.41 -4.37 0.30
CA GLU A 49 -4.41 -3.76 1.18
C GLU A 49 -3.95 -2.41 0.63
N ALA A 50 -3.63 -2.35 -0.65
CA ALA A 50 -3.18 -1.12 -1.29
C ALA A 50 -4.25 -0.03 -1.20
N LEU A 51 -5.50 -0.37 -1.54
CA LEU A 51 -6.60 0.60 -1.53
C LEU A 51 -6.97 1.06 -0.13
N THR A 52 -6.80 0.20 0.87
CA THR A 52 -7.19 0.50 2.27
C THR A 52 -6.11 1.27 3.02
N LEU A 53 -4.85 0.92 2.83
CA LEU A 53 -3.76 1.43 3.65
C LEU A 53 -3.06 2.64 3.07
N ALA A 54 -3.06 2.79 1.76
CA ALA A 54 -2.21 3.78 1.10
C ALA A 54 -2.87 5.15 1.00
N ASP A 55 -2.08 6.19 1.18
CA ASP A 55 -2.45 7.55 0.78
C ASP A 55 -2.19 7.74 -0.71
N ARG A 56 -1.15 7.09 -1.23
CA ARG A 56 -0.82 7.07 -2.65
C ARG A 56 -0.39 5.66 -3.04
N ILE A 57 -0.77 5.29 -4.25
CA ILE A 57 -0.48 3.96 -4.80
C ILE A 57 0.41 4.11 -6.03
N VAL A 58 1.42 3.25 -6.12
CA VAL A 58 2.25 3.09 -7.31
C VAL A 58 1.96 1.71 -7.87
N VAL A 59 1.36 1.66 -9.06
CA VAL A 59 1.08 0.40 -9.74
C VAL A 59 2.23 0.09 -10.69
N MET A 60 2.84 -1.09 -10.54
CA MET A 60 3.99 -1.50 -11.33
C MET A 60 3.73 -2.79 -12.08
N ASN A 61 4.33 -2.92 -13.26
CA ASN A 61 4.32 -4.14 -14.05
C ASN A 61 5.71 -4.33 -14.68
N ASP A 62 6.33 -5.47 -14.43
CA ASP A 62 7.66 -5.80 -14.96
C ASP A 62 8.69 -4.70 -14.68
N GLY A 63 8.67 -4.15 -13.48
CA GLY A 63 9.61 -3.11 -13.07
C GLY A 63 9.33 -1.72 -13.64
N VAL A 64 8.23 -1.56 -14.37
CA VAL A 64 7.84 -0.28 -14.97
C VAL A 64 6.61 0.27 -14.25
N ILE A 65 6.69 1.55 -13.87
CA ILE A 65 5.56 2.24 -13.24
C ILE A 65 4.47 2.46 -14.27
N GLN A 66 3.26 1.97 -13.98
CA GLN A 66 2.09 2.13 -14.83
C GLN A 66 1.26 3.34 -14.46
N GLN A 67 1.12 3.60 -13.16
CA GLN A 67 0.37 4.75 -12.68
C GLN A 67 0.75 5.05 -11.23
N ILE A 68 0.69 6.33 -10.87
CA ILE A 68 0.85 6.82 -9.50
C ILE A 68 -0.36 7.70 -9.19
N GLY A 69 -0.99 7.47 -8.05
CA GLY A 69 -2.12 8.30 -7.65
C GLY A 69 -2.69 7.90 -6.30
N THR A 70 -3.72 8.63 -5.90
CA THR A 70 -4.50 8.26 -4.71
C THR A 70 -5.33 7.01 -5.03
N PRO A 71 -5.82 6.30 -3.99
CA PRO A 71 -6.72 5.16 -4.22
C PRO A 71 -7.91 5.51 -5.13
N ASP A 72 -8.51 6.67 -4.92
CA ASP A 72 -9.64 7.10 -5.74
C ASP A 72 -9.26 7.32 -7.20
N GLU A 73 -8.11 7.94 -7.45
CA GLU A 73 -7.62 8.16 -8.81
C GLU A 73 -7.34 6.85 -9.53
N ILE A 74 -6.72 5.89 -8.84
CA ILE A 74 -6.41 4.58 -9.41
C ILE A 74 -7.70 3.82 -9.73
N TYR A 75 -8.69 3.88 -8.84
CA TYR A 75 -9.95 3.17 -8.99
C TYR A 75 -10.83 3.78 -10.09
N GLU A 76 -10.99 5.10 -10.09
CA GLU A 76 -11.91 5.79 -10.98
C GLU A 76 -11.32 6.13 -12.34
N ARG A 77 -9.99 6.34 -12.41
CA ARG A 77 -9.31 6.77 -13.62
C ARG A 77 -8.06 5.93 -13.90
N PRO A 78 -8.23 4.61 -14.07
CA PRO A 78 -7.09 3.77 -14.40
C PRO A 78 -6.53 4.17 -15.76
N ARG A 79 -5.21 4.32 -15.82
CA ARG A 79 -4.53 4.81 -17.02
C ARG A 79 -4.58 3.83 -18.17
N ASN A 80 -4.58 2.53 -17.87
CA ASN A 80 -4.58 1.49 -18.89
C ASN A 80 -5.30 0.24 -18.39
N THR A 81 -5.39 -0.77 -19.25
CA THR A 81 -6.09 -2.01 -18.91
C THR A 81 -5.40 -2.80 -17.80
N PHE A 82 -4.07 -2.72 -17.71
CA PHE A 82 -3.35 -3.39 -16.63
C PHE A 82 -3.75 -2.81 -15.26
N VAL A 83 -3.78 -1.48 -15.15
CA VAL A 83 -4.19 -0.82 -13.91
C VAL A 83 -5.63 -1.14 -13.57
N ALA A 84 -6.52 -1.14 -14.56
CA ALA A 84 -7.91 -1.51 -14.36
C ALA A 84 -8.05 -2.96 -13.89
N SER A 85 -7.23 -3.88 -14.41
CA SER A 85 -7.27 -5.29 -14.02
C SER A 85 -6.69 -5.53 -12.62
N PHE A 86 -5.85 -4.63 -12.13
CA PHE A 86 -5.32 -4.69 -10.77
C PHE A 86 -6.44 -4.57 -9.73
N LEU A 87 -7.49 -3.90 -10.06
CA LEU A 87 -8.63 -3.71 -9.17
C LEU A 87 -9.62 -4.89 -9.34
#